data_f21575fdb770a95d0518a4f37639b083
#
_entry.id   f21575fdb770a95d0518a4f37639b083
#
_cell.length_a   1.000
_cell.length_b   1.000
_cell.length_c   1.000
_cell.angle_alpha   90.00
_cell.angle_beta   90.00
_cell.angle_gamma   90.00
#
_symmetry.space_group_name_H-M   'P 1'
#
loop_
_entity.id
_entity.type
_entity.pdbx_description
1 polymer ?
#
loop_
_entity_poly.entity_id
_entity_poly.type
_entity_poly.pdbx_seq_one_letter_code
_entity_poly.pdbx_strand_id
1 'polypeptide(L)'
;TIDYKIEVINKLYILIDKVKKLIYSKLEVLSIDETLDYIIKNKCSVSRFGDGELKLIDNNGIFFQESSQELSSRLKEVIKSENNNHIVCIPDVFDRLDNYSEEPYKHWELHIAKTRKKWYAVLNKNKKYYNAFISRCYYAYKDKKNCEKWFEKLKEIWGNKDIVIIEGKKSRLGIGNDLFNNTKSIKRILCPEKNAFNNYNKILEEAKKIDKS
;
A
#
# COMPACT_ATOMS: atom_id res chain seq x y z
N THR A 1 -11.85 -32.11 -11.40
CA THR A 1 -12.73 -31.00 -11.02
C THR A 1 -12.09 -29.66 -11.44
N ILE A 2 -12.86 -28.60 -11.56
CA ILE A 2 -12.37 -27.24 -11.92
C ILE A 2 -11.32 -26.77 -10.91
N ASP A 3 -11.55 -27.00 -9.63
CA ASP A 3 -10.63 -26.60 -8.55
C ASP A 3 -9.25 -27.24 -8.68
N TYR A 4 -9.18 -28.51 -9.06
CA TYR A 4 -7.90 -29.19 -9.31
C TYR A 4 -7.12 -28.55 -10.46
N LYS A 5 -7.81 -28.18 -11.55
CA LYS A 5 -7.16 -27.51 -12.68
C LYS A 5 -6.60 -26.13 -12.28
N ILE A 6 -7.35 -25.36 -11.50
CA ILE A 6 -6.92 -24.07 -10.98
C ILE A 6 -5.68 -24.23 -10.10
N GLU A 7 -5.66 -25.21 -9.21
CA GLU A 7 -4.52 -25.50 -8.34
C GLU A 7 -3.26 -25.85 -9.15
N VAL A 8 -3.39 -26.72 -10.15
CA VAL A 8 -2.26 -27.08 -11.03
C VAL A 8 -1.73 -25.86 -11.78
N ILE A 9 -2.61 -25.02 -12.32
CA ILE A 9 -2.22 -23.78 -13.02
C ILE A 9 -1.50 -22.83 -12.06
N ASN A 10 -1.99 -22.67 -10.84
CA ASN A 10 -1.34 -21.81 -9.83
C ASN A 10 0.06 -22.31 -9.46
N LYS A 11 0.23 -23.62 -9.25
CA LYS A 11 1.55 -24.24 -9.02
C LYS A 11 2.51 -24.01 -10.18
N LEU A 12 2.02 -24.08 -11.42
CA LEU A 12 2.81 -23.79 -12.60
C LEU A 12 3.27 -22.33 -12.65
N TYR A 13 2.40 -21.36 -12.35
CA TYR A 13 2.79 -19.95 -12.25
C TYR A 13 3.91 -19.77 -11.22
N ILE A 14 3.79 -20.36 -10.04
CA ILE A 14 4.78 -20.27 -8.97
C ILE A 14 6.13 -20.87 -9.43
N LEU A 15 6.12 -22.03 -10.08
CA LEU A 15 7.33 -22.67 -10.59
C LEU A 15 8.03 -21.80 -11.65
N ILE A 16 7.26 -21.27 -12.60
CA ILE A 16 7.77 -20.37 -13.63
C ILE A 16 8.35 -19.09 -13.00
N ASP A 17 7.73 -18.56 -11.96
CA ASP A 17 8.20 -17.36 -11.29
C ASP A 17 9.54 -17.57 -10.57
N LYS A 18 9.78 -18.75 -10.02
CA LYS A 18 11.08 -19.09 -9.42
C LYS A 18 12.22 -18.95 -10.44
N VAL A 19 11.98 -19.32 -11.70
CA VAL A 19 12.96 -19.12 -12.80
C VAL A 19 13.03 -17.65 -13.20
N LYS A 20 11.89 -16.99 -13.37
CA LYS A 20 11.84 -15.56 -13.72
C LYS A 20 12.57 -14.70 -12.69
N LYS A 21 12.43 -15.00 -11.42
CA LYS A 21 13.11 -14.29 -10.33
C LYS A 21 14.64 -14.19 -10.53
N LEU A 22 15.25 -15.18 -11.17
CA LEU A 22 16.69 -15.18 -11.47
C LEU A 22 17.08 -14.15 -12.54
N ILE A 23 16.12 -13.75 -13.38
CA ILE A 23 16.35 -12.84 -14.52
C ILE A 23 16.06 -11.39 -14.10
N TYR A 24 15.11 -11.18 -13.18
CA TYR A 24 14.75 -9.85 -12.73
C TYR A 24 15.75 -9.32 -11.70
N SER A 25 16.17 -8.07 -11.89
CA SER A 25 17.03 -7.40 -10.92
C SER A 25 16.32 -7.26 -9.57
N LYS A 26 17.09 -7.34 -8.49
CA LYS A 26 16.54 -7.14 -7.13
C LYS A 26 16.02 -5.71 -6.98
N LEU A 27 14.79 -5.59 -6.48
CA LEU A 27 14.24 -4.31 -6.03
C LEU A 27 14.63 -4.10 -4.56
N GLU A 28 15.13 -2.92 -4.25
CA GLU A 28 15.42 -2.54 -2.87
C GLU A 28 14.15 -1.98 -2.22
N VAL A 29 13.62 -2.69 -1.23
CA VAL A 29 12.50 -2.24 -0.40
C VAL A 29 13.00 -2.18 1.05
N LEU A 30 12.89 -1.01 1.65
CA LEU A 30 13.30 -0.80 3.04
C LEU A 30 12.41 -1.57 4.01
N SER A 31 12.91 -1.83 5.21
CA SER A 31 12.13 -2.41 6.30
C SER A 31 11.03 -1.46 6.80
N ILE A 32 10.11 -1.96 7.62
CA ILE A 32 9.10 -1.13 8.28
C ILE A 32 9.76 -0.10 9.19
N ASP A 33 10.76 -0.49 9.98
CA ASP A 33 11.49 0.42 10.87
C ASP A 33 12.12 1.59 10.11
N GLU A 34 12.92 1.28 9.07
CA GLU A 34 13.56 2.30 8.23
C GLU A 34 12.53 3.20 7.54
N THR A 35 11.40 2.63 7.10
CA THR A 35 10.33 3.41 6.46
C THR A 35 9.69 4.39 7.43
N LEU A 36 9.34 3.94 8.64
CA LEU A 36 8.73 4.79 9.66
C LEU A 36 9.70 5.87 10.15
N ASP A 37 10.97 5.51 10.41
CA ASP A 37 12.00 6.47 10.79
C ASP A 37 12.21 7.55 9.73
N TYR A 38 12.17 7.16 8.45
CA TYR A 38 12.27 8.12 7.36
C TYR A 38 11.10 9.10 7.32
N ILE A 39 9.85 8.60 7.48
CA ILE A 39 8.63 9.43 7.49
C ILE A 39 8.67 10.42 8.65
N ILE A 40 8.99 9.96 9.85
CA ILE A 40 9.04 10.79 11.07
C ILE A 40 10.09 11.90 10.91
N LYS A 41 11.29 11.52 10.45
CA LYS A 41 12.42 12.46 10.27
C LYS A 41 12.15 13.49 9.19
N ASN A 42 11.64 13.09 8.02
CA ASN A 42 11.55 13.94 6.84
C ASN A 42 10.17 14.60 6.68
N LYS A 43 9.15 14.16 7.43
CA LYS A 43 7.76 14.68 7.35
C LYS A 43 7.22 14.71 5.92
N CYS A 44 7.55 13.67 5.14
CA CYS A 44 7.23 13.55 3.72
C CYS A 44 5.83 12.99 3.48
N SER A 45 5.30 13.21 2.28
CA SER A 45 4.10 12.53 1.80
C SER A 45 4.39 11.06 1.49
N VAL A 46 3.38 10.21 1.66
CA VAL A 46 3.50 8.75 1.49
C VAL A 46 2.40 8.25 0.58
N SER A 47 2.75 7.49 -0.45
CA SER A 47 1.80 6.71 -1.26
C SER A 47 2.10 5.23 -1.12
N ARG A 48 1.05 4.45 -0.83
CA ARG A 48 1.15 2.99 -0.69
C ARG A 48 0.49 2.29 -1.86
N PHE A 49 1.23 1.37 -2.45
CA PHE A 49 0.75 0.52 -3.54
C PHE A 49 0.72 -0.94 -3.07
N GLY A 50 -0.36 -1.62 -3.41
CA GLY A 50 -0.55 -3.04 -3.18
C GLY A 50 -1.07 -3.72 -4.45
N ASP A 51 -1.63 -4.91 -4.29
CA ASP A 51 -2.22 -5.69 -5.37
C ASP A 51 -3.44 -5.01 -6.01
N GLY A 52 -4.21 -4.27 -5.22
CA GLY A 52 -5.35 -3.48 -5.68
C GLY A 52 -4.94 -2.33 -6.59
N GLU A 53 -3.98 -1.52 -6.18
CA GLU A 53 -3.45 -0.40 -6.96
C GLU A 53 -2.79 -0.89 -8.25
N LEU A 54 -2.10 -2.04 -8.22
CA LEU A 54 -1.54 -2.64 -9.44
C LEU A 54 -2.63 -3.04 -10.44
N LYS A 55 -3.77 -3.58 -9.97
CA LYS A 55 -4.91 -3.89 -10.84
C LYS A 55 -5.48 -2.64 -11.48
N LEU A 56 -5.66 -1.55 -10.72
CA LEU A 56 -6.15 -0.27 -11.23
C LEU A 56 -5.17 0.36 -12.23
N ILE A 57 -3.86 0.27 -11.99
CA ILE A 57 -2.81 0.67 -12.93
C ILE A 57 -2.94 -0.09 -14.26
N ASP A 58 -3.30 -1.36 -14.18
CA ASP A 58 -3.49 -2.26 -15.33
C ASP A 58 -4.87 -2.10 -15.98
N ASN A 59 -5.60 -1.08 -15.58
CA ASN A 59 -6.96 -0.77 -16.03
C ASN A 59 -7.99 -1.89 -15.72
N ASN A 60 -7.75 -2.62 -14.63
CA ASN A 60 -8.68 -3.61 -14.09
C ASN A 60 -9.30 -3.07 -12.80
N GLY A 61 -10.63 -3.09 -12.72
CA GLY A 61 -11.36 -2.69 -11.51
C GLY A 61 -11.11 -3.62 -10.33
N ILE A 62 -11.37 -3.10 -9.14
CA ILE A 62 -11.40 -3.85 -7.89
C ILE A 62 -12.79 -3.71 -7.25
N PHE A 63 -13.06 -4.48 -6.20
CA PHE A 63 -14.40 -4.50 -5.58
C PHE A 63 -14.91 -3.11 -5.15
N PHE A 64 -14.00 -2.22 -4.76
CA PHE A 64 -14.34 -0.89 -4.24
C PHE A 64 -14.26 0.23 -5.30
N GLN A 65 -13.55 -0.01 -6.40
CA GLN A 65 -13.27 1.01 -7.40
C GLN A 65 -13.23 0.41 -8.80
N GLU A 66 -14.09 0.92 -9.67
CA GLU A 66 -14.04 0.65 -11.08
C GLU A 66 -12.76 1.24 -11.69
N SER A 67 -12.28 0.61 -12.75
CA SER A 67 -11.14 1.14 -13.49
C SER A 67 -11.56 2.32 -14.37
N SER A 68 -10.64 3.26 -14.54
CA SER A 68 -10.72 4.29 -15.58
C SER A 68 -9.32 4.61 -16.08
N GLN A 69 -9.24 5.07 -17.32
CA GLN A 69 -7.97 5.48 -17.91
C GLN A 69 -7.30 6.62 -17.12
N GLU A 70 -8.10 7.55 -16.64
CA GLU A 70 -7.61 8.67 -15.82
C GLU A 70 -7.00 8.16 -14.50
N LEU A 71 -7.72 7.31 -13.76
CA LEU A 71 -7.21 6.74 -12.50
C LEU A 71 -5.93 5.94 -12.73
N SER A 72 -5.91 5.09 -13.77
CA SER A 72 -4.71 4.33 -14.15
C SER A 72 -3.52 5.24 -14.44
N SER A 73 -3.71 6.32 -15.19
CA SER A 73 -2.66 7.29 -15.53
C SER A 73 -2.13 8.00 -14.28
N ARG A 74 -3.01 8.49 -13.42
CA ARG A 74 -2.63 9.16 -12.16
C ARG A 74 -1.85 8.24 -11.22
N LEU A 75 -2.28 6.98 -11.07
CA LEU A 75 -1.55 6.01 -10.26
C LEU A 75 -0.16 5.70 -10.84
N LYS A 76 -0.03 5.66 -12.18
CA LYS A 76 1.27 5.52 -12.85
C LYS A 76 2.19 6.71 -12.62
N GLU A 77 1.67 7.92 -12.60
CA GLU A 77 2.44 9.12 -12.27
C GLU A 77 2.95 9.06 -10.83
N VAL A 78 2.07 8.71 -9.89
CA VAL A 78 2.42 8.63 -8.47
C VAL A 78 3.48 7.56 -8.19
N ILE A 79 3.33 6.34 -8.75
CA ILE A 79 4.29 5.24 -8.50
C ILE A 79 5.67 5.54 -9.08
N LYS A 80 5.74 6.35 -10.15
CA LYS A 80 6.97 6.80 -10.81
C LYS A 80 7.54 8.09 -10.24
N SER A 81 6.82 8.77 -9.34
CA SER A 81 7.24 10.04 -8.77
C SER A 81 8.64 9.96 -8.14
N GLU A 82 9.48 10.95 -8.41
CA GLU A 82 10.84 11.11 -7.85
C GLU A 82 10.95 12.37 -6.99
N ASN A 83 9.84 12.85 -6.46
CA ASN A 83 9.81 14.03 -5.59
C ASN A 83 10.46 13.71 -4.24
N ASN A 84 11.39 14.55 -3.79
CA ASN A 84 12.11 14.37 -2.52
C ASN A 84 11.22 14.43 -1.28
N ASN A 85 10.07 15.10 -1.37
CA ASN A 85 9.10 15.20 -0.27
C ASN A 85 7.97 14.15 -0.36
N HIS A 86 8.12 13.15 -1.24
CA HIS A 86 7.15 12.09 -1.43
C HIS A 86 7.84 10.74 -1.57
N ILE A 87 7.42 9.77 -0.77
CA ILE A 87 7.90 8.40 -0.86
C ILE A 87 6.84 7.46 -1.40
N VAL A 88 7.30 6.49 -2.17
CA VAL A 88 6.48 5.40 -2.71
C VAL A 88 6.77 4.13 -1.92
N CYS A 89 5.73 3.58 -1.32
CA CYS A 89 5.79 2.33 -0.58
C CYS A 89 5.19 1.19 -1.44
N ILE A 90 5.89 0.08 -1.53
CA ILE A 90 5.46 -1.15 -2.19
C ILE A 90 5.62 -2.34 -1.24
N PRO A 91 4.94 -3.49 -1.48
CA PRO A 91 5.18 -4.69 -0.70
C PRO A 91 6.61 -5.21 -0.88
N ASP A 92 7.24 -5.70 0.18
CA ASP A 92 8.59 -6.29 0.14
C ASP A 92 8.58 -7.78 -0.25
N VAL A 93 7.81 -8.12 -1.29
CA VAL A 93 7.47 -9.49 -1.69
C VAL A 93 8.26 -10.03 -2.89
N PHE A 94 9.22 -9.26 -3.40
CA PHE A 94 9.89 -9.55 -4.67
C PHE A 94 11.01 -10.57 -4.54
N ASP A 95 11.58 -10.74 -3.35
CA ASP A 95 12.72 -11.63 -3.10
C ASP A 95 12.35 -12.80 -2.20
N ARG A 96 12.11 -12.60 -0.91
CA ARG A 96 11.90 -13.64 0.09
C ARG A 96 10.57 -13.44 0.82
N LEU A 97 9.86 -14.55 1.05
CA LEU A 97 8.58 -14.58 1.76
C LEU A 97 8.63 -15.48 3.01
N ASP A 98 9.79 -16.03 3.35
CA ASP A 98 9.94 -16.97 4.47
C ASP A 98 9.65 -16.36 5.85
N ASN A 99 9.68 -15.03 5.97
CA ASN A 99 9.30 -14.29 7.16
C ASN A 99 7.79 -13.97 7.25
N TYR A 100 7.01 -14.30 6.21
CA TYR A 100 5.57 -14.03 6.16
C TYR A 100 4.77 -15.08 6.92
N SER A 101 3.64 -14.68 7.53
CA SER A 101 2.62 -15.59 8.05
C SER A 101 2.01 -16.42 6.90
N GLU A 102 1.39 -17.55 7.23
CA GLU A 102 0.98 -18.55 6.23
C GLU A 102 0.01 -17.99 5.16
N GLU A 103 -1.02 -17.28 5.59
CA GLU A 103 -2.02 -16.71 4.68
C GLU A 103 -1.45 -15.61 3.78
N PRO A 104 -0.75 -14.57 4.30
CA PRO A 104 -0.02 -13.60 3.48
C PRO A 104 1.03 -14.25 2.57
N TYR A 105 1.74 -15.27 3.03
CA TYR A 105 2.69 -16.01 2.21
C TYR A 105 2.02 -16.56 0.95
N LYS A 106 0.95 -17.36 1.12
CA LYS A 106 0.23 -17.99 0.00
C LYS A 106 -0.33 -16.94 -0.97
N HIS A 107 -0.90 -15.86 -0.42
CA HIS A 107 -1.44 -14.76 -1.23
C HIS A 107 -0.36 -14.09 -2.08
N TRP A 108 0.75 -13.67 -1.46
CA TRP A 108 1.79 -12.92 -2.14
C TRP A 108 2.64 -13.78 -3.06
N GLU A 109 2.90 -15.04 -2.72
CA GLU A 109 3.58 -15.98 -3.61
C GLU A 109 2.83 -16.12 -4.94
N LEU A 110 1.52 -16.36 -4.88
CA LEU A 110 0.71 -16.48 -6.08
C LEU A 110 0.54 -15.14 -6.81
N HIS A 111 0.34 -14.06 -6.08
CA HIS A 111 0.21 -12.73 -6.65
C HIS A 111 1.45 -12.36 -7.47
N ILE A 112 2.63 -12.48 -6.87
CA ILE A 112 3.89 -12.13 -7.53
C ILE A 112 4.17 -13.07 -8.71
N ALA A 113 3.86 -14.36 -8.60
CA ALA A 113 4.00 -15.32 -9.69
C ALA A 113 3.21 -14.92 -10.93
N LYS A 114 2.02 -14.36 -10.75
CA LYS A 114 1.15 -13.89 -11.84
C LYS A 114 1.49 -12.48 -12.34
N THR A 115 2.07 -11.63 -11.50
CA THR A 115 2.13 -10.18 -11.75
C THR A 115 3.53 -9.59 -11.74
N ARG A 116 4.61 -10.36 -11.51
CA ARG A 116 5.99 -9.85 -11.47
C ARG A 116 6.32 -8.94 -12.67
N LYS A 117 6.02 -9.40 -13.89
CA LYS A 117 6.23 -8.59 -15.10
C LYS A 117 5.52 -7.24 -15.05
N LYS A 118 4.30 -7.20 -14.51
CA LYS A 118 3.48 -5.97 -14.41
C LYS A 118 4.08 -5.00 -13.39
N TRP A 119 4.51 -5.49 -12.24
CA TRP A 119 5.24 -4.69 -11.26
C TRP A 119 6.50 -4.07 -11.87
N TYR A 120 7.35 -4.88 -12.50
CA TYR A 120 8.58 -4.39 -13.10
C TYR A 120 8.37 -3.45 -14.30
N ALA A 121 7.21 -3.47 -14.93
CA ALA A 121 6.87 -2.52 -15.99
C ALA A 121 6.56 -1.10 -15.47
N VAL A 122 6.19 -0.97 -14.20
CA VAL A 122 5.84 0.32 -13.59
C VAL A 122 6.87 0.80 -12.56
N LEU A 123 7.70 -0.10 -12.03
CA LEU A 123 8.73 0.23 -11.05
C LEU A 123 10.07 0.59 -11.72
N ASN A 124 10.78 1.53 -11.12
CA ASN A 124 12.16 1.84 -11.49
C ASN A 124 13.11 0.97 -10.67
N LYS A 125 13.84 0.06 -11.32
CA LYS A 125 14.79 -0.87 -10.66
C LYS A 125 15.97 -0.18 -9.96
N ASN A 126 16.24 1.07 -10.31
CA ASN A 126 17.34 1.84 -9.73
C ASN A 126 16.87 2.71 -8.55
N LYS A 127 15.57 2.68 -8.23
CA LYS A 127 14.98 3.45 -7.14
C LYS A 127 14.85 2.57 -5.90
N LYS A 128 15.12 3.17 -4.74
CA LYS A 128 14.80 2.61 -3.43
C LYS A 128 13.33 2.85 -3.11
N TYR A 129 12.65 1.81 -2.69
CA TYR A 129 11.26 1.86 -2.26
C TYR A 129 11.13 1.68 -0.75
N TYR A 130 9.99 2.07 -0.22
CA TYR A 130 9.63 1.98 1.18
C TYR A 130 8.58 0.90 1.39
N ASN A 131 8.43 0.41 2.62
CA ASN A 131 7.58 -0.73 2.91
C ASN A 131 6.09 -0.35 2.99
N ALA A 132 5.25 -0.99 2.16
CA ALA A 132 3.81 -0.77 2.17
C ALA A 132 3.09 -1.34 3.40
N PHE A 133 3.72 -2.25 4.16
CA PHE A 133 3.12 -2.87 5.34
C PHE A 133 3.22 -2.02 6.62
N ILE A 134 3.75 -0.80 6.56
CA ILE A 134 3.81 0.12 7.70
C ILE A 134 2.47 0.29 8.42
N SER A 135 1.33 0.26 7.71
CA SER A 135 -0.01 0.39 8.29
C SER A 135 -0.69 -0.96 8.56
N ARG A 136 -0.02 -2.08 8.26
CA ARG A 136 -0.51 -3.46 8.45
C ARG A 136 0.58 -4.38 9.01
N CYS A 137 1.46 -3.86 9.82
CA CYS A 137 2.59 -4.58 10.40
C CYS A 137 2.19 -5.85 11.17
N TYR A 138 0.99 -5.85 11.75
CA TYR A 138 0.42 -7.00 12.47
C TYR A 138 -0.03 -8.15 11.56
N TYR A 139 -0.24 -7.92 10.28
CA TYR A 139 -0.80 -8.90 9.37
C TYR A 139 0.27 -9.73 8.63
N ALA A 140 1.23 -9.08 7.99
CA ALA A 140 2.10 -9.71 7.00
C ALA A 140 3.08 -10.73 7.59
N TYR A 141 3.80 -10.39 8.64
CA TYR A 141 4.94 -11.17 9.13
C TYR A 141 4.60 -12.15 10.25
N LYS A 142 5.39 -13.23 10.34
CA LYS A 142 5.30 -14.23 11.43
C LYS A 142 5.69 -13.62 12.78
N ASP A 143 6.81 -12.89 12.81
CA ASP A 143 7.30 -12.24 14.01
C ASP A 143 6.50 -10.96 14.28
N LYS A 144 5.83 -10.94 15.43
CA LYS A 144 4.99 -9.82 15.89
C LYS A 144 5.67 -8.97 16.97
N LYS A 145 6.90 -9.29 17.36
CA LYS A 145 7.59 -8.63 18.48
C LYS A 145 7.71 -7.12 18.31
N ASN A 146 7.84 -6.65 17.08
CA ASN A 146 8.01 -5.23 16.79
C ASN A 146 6.68 -4.50 16.51
N CYS A 147 5.54 -5.18 16.48
CA CYS A 147 4.27 -4.55 16.10
C CYS A 147 3.90 -3.37 17.00
N GLU A 148 4.03 -3.51 18.31
CA GLU A 148 3.76 -2.45 19.26
C GLU A 148 4.65 -1.23 19.00
N LYS A 149 5.96 -1.43 18.90
CA LYS A 149 6.93 -0.37 18.56
C LYS A 149 6.56 0.34 17.24
N TRP A 150 6.16 -0.41 16.23
CA TRP A 150 5.78 0.17 14.94
C TRP A 150 4.47 0.97 15.01
N PHE A 151 3.53 0.52 15.84
CA PHE A 151 2.31 1.30 16.10
C PHE A 151 2.62 2.60 16.84
N GLU A 152 3.51 2.59 17.83
CA GLU A 152 3.92 3.82 18.52
C GLU A 152 4.60 4.79 17.54
N LYS A 153 5.53 4.33 16.68
CA LYS A 153 6.10 5.16 15.62
C LYS A 153 5.04 5.72 14.65
N LEU A 154 4.03 4.92 14.28
CA LEU A 154 2.92 5.44 13.47
C LEU A 154 2.18 6.57 14.18
N LYS A 155 1.90 6.42 15.48
CA LYS A 155 1.22 7.44 16.28
C LYS A 155 2.03 8.74 16.40
N GLU A 156 3.37 8.69 16.34
CA GLU A 156 4.23 9.89 16.30
C GLU A 156 3.97 10.76 15.06
N ILE A 157 3.58 10.15 13.92
CA ILE A 157 3.36 10.88 12.66
C ILE A 157 2.27 11.95 12.82
N TRP A 158 1.22 11.66 13.59
CA TRP A 158 0.09 12.57 13.82
C TRP A 158 -0.02 13.09 15.25
N GLY A 159 0.95 12.74 16.10
CA GLY A 159 0.96 13.20 17.50
C GLY A 159 0.93 14.72 17.62
N ASN A 160 0.05 15.23 18.47
CA ASN A 160 -0.17 16.66 18.74
C ASN A 160 -0.44 17.51 17.48
N LYS A 161 -1.10 16.91 16.46
CA LYS A 161 -1.48 17.61 15.21
C LYS A 161 -2.99 17.63 15.02
N ASP A 162 -3.45 18.63 14.29
CA ASP A 162 -4.78 18.63 13.71
C ASP A 162 -4.75 17.76 12.45
N ILE A 163 -5.58 16.72 12.40
CA ILE A 163 -5.57 15.76 11.31
C ILE A 163 -6.90 15.74 10.55
N VAL A 164 -6.82 15.41 9.29
CA VAL A 164 -7.98 15.20 8.42
C VAL A 164 -7.96 13.75 7.93
N ILE A 165 -9.06 13.04 8.14
CA ILE A 165 -9.25 11.68 7.66
C ILE A 165 -10.26 11.72 6.51
N ILE A 166 -9.83 11.29 5.32
CA ILE A 166 -10.69 11.14 4.15
C ILE A 166 -10.98 9.65 4.01
N GLU A 167 -12.22 9.26 4.25
CA GLU A 167 -12.59 7.84 4.32
C GLU A 167 -13.99 7.54 3.79
N GLY A 168 -14.27 6.28 3.47
CA GLY A 168 -15.62 5.83 3.11
C GLY A 168 -16.60 5.98 4.28
N LYS A 169 -17.87 6.25 3.98
CA LYS A 169 -18.94 6.50 4.99
C LYS A 169 -19.07 5.44 6.08
N LYS A 170 -18.75 4.18 5.78
CA LYS A 170 -18.80 3.07 6.74
C LYS A 170 -17.43 2.75 7.37
N SER A 171 -16.37 3.44 6.97
CA SER A 171 -15.07 3.29 7.62
C SER A 171 -15.15 3.82 9.05
N ARG A 172 -14.40 3.19 9.93
CA ARG A 172 -14.35 3.52 11.36
C ARG A 172 -12.91 3.64 11.84
N LEU A 173 -12.02 4.13 11.00
CA LEU A 173 -10.61 4.21 11.32
C LEU A 173 -10.39 5.02 12.62
N GLY A 174 -9.83 4.38 13.63
CA GLY A 174 -9.57 4.98 14.94
C GLY A 174 -10.80 5.21 15.82
N ILE A 175 -12.01 4.79 15.42
CA ILE A 175 -13.22 4.91 16.25
C ILE A 175 -13.30 3.71 17.20
N GLY A 176 -13.30 4.00 18.50
CA GLY A 176 -13.38 2.98 19.55
C GLY A 176 -12.06 2.29 19.89
N ASN A 177 -10.93 2.91 19.49
CA ASN A 177 -9.59 2.49 19.88
C ASN A 177 -8.67 3.70 20.09
N ASP A 178 -7.42 3.47 20.47
CA ASP A 178 -6.46 4.51 20.88
C ASP A 178 -5.62 5.09 19.73
N LEU A 179 -5.87 4.71 18.48
CA LEU A 179 -5.02 5.05 17.33
C LEU A 179 -4.75 6.56 17.20
N PHE A 180 -5.73 7.39 17.51
CA PHE A 180 -5.63 8.85 17.39
C PHE A 180 -5.76 9.60 18.73
N ASN A 181 -5.59 8.92 19.87
CA ASN A 181 -5.73 9.56 21.19
C ASN A 181 -4.68 10.66 21.44
N ASN A 182 -3.57 10.62 20.73
CA ASN A 182 -2.49 11.61 20.83
C ASN A 182 -2.59 12.75 19.82
N THR A 183 -3.67 12.85 19.03
CA THR A 183 -3.90 13.97 18.11
C THR A 183 -4.50 15.16 18.84
N LYS A 184 -4.27 16.37 18.31
CA LYS A 184 -4.89 17.59 18.81
C LYS A 184 -6.38 17.67 18.43
N SER A 185 -6.70 17.39 17.17
CA SER A 185 -8.07 17.32 16.68
C SER A 185 -8.19 16.39 15.47
N ILE A 186 -9.44 15.96 15.19
CA ILE A 186 -9.75 15.11 14.04
C ILE A 186 -10.93 15.71 13.28
N LYS A 187 -10.75 15.97 12.00
CA LYS A 187 -11.81 16.28 11.04
C LYS A 187 -11.96 15.14 10.05
N ARG A 188 -13.20 14.79 9.70
CA ARG A 188 -13.48 13.70 8.74
C ARG A 188 -14.18 14.23 7.49
N ILE A 189 -13.70 13.83 6.31
CA ILE A 189 -14.37 14.00 5.02
C ILE A 189 -14.87 12.62 4.60
N LEU A 190 -16.20 12.47 4.52
CA LEU A 190 -16.82 11.19 4.18
C LEU A 190 -17.03 11.06 2.66
N CYS A 191 -16.47 10.01 2.11
CA CYS A 191 -16.53 9.67 0.68
C CYS A 191 -17.52 8.53 0.42
N PRO A 192 -17.96 8.30 -0.84
CA PRO A 192 -18.63 7.08 -1.21
C PRO A 192 -17.79 5.84 -0.89
N GLU A 193 -18.44 4.75 -0.49
CA GLU A 193 -17.77 3.48 -0.19
C GLU A 193 -17.22 2.80 -1.44
N LYS A 194 -17.86 3.06 -2.58
CA LYS A 194 -17.46 2.56 -3.90
C LYS A 194 -17.27 3.71 -4.86
N ASN A 195 -16.35 3.54 -5.78
CA ASN A 195 -16.07 4.49 -6.86
C ASN A 195 -15.79 5.91 -6.35
N ALA A 196 -15.05 6.02 -5.24
CA ALA A 196 -14.70 7.31 -4.64
C ALA A 196 -13.99 8.24 -5.64
N PHE A 197 -13.23 7.69 -6.58
CA PHE A 197 -12.55 8.46 -7.61
C PHE A 197 -13.52 9.26 -8.52
N ASN A 198 -14.75 8.79 -8.72
CA ASN A 198 -15.77 9.53 -9.48
C ASN A 198 -16.14 10.87 -8.79
N ASN A 199 -15.84 11.00 -7.51
CA ASN A 199 -16.05 12.22 -6.72
C ASN A 199 -14.73 12.94 -6.39
N TYR A 200 -13.64 12.62 -7.07
CA TYR A 200 -12.31 13.14 -6.77
C TYR A 200 -12.28 14.67 -6.63
N ASN A 201 -12.81 15.40 -7.62
CA ASN A 201 -12.81 16.87 -7.60
C ASN A 201 -13.58 17.43 -6.39
N LYS A 202 -14.75 16.86 -6.07
CA LYS A 202 -15.54 17.27 -4.92
C LYS A 202 -14.78 17.02 -3.60
N ILE A 203 -14.18 15.86 -3.45
CA ILE A 203 -13.37 15.51 -2.28
C ILE A 203 -12.18 16.46 -2.14
N LEU A 204 -11.51 16.75 -3.26
CA LEU A 204 -10.37 17.68 -3.29
C LEU A 204 -10.79 19.10 -2.88
N GLU A 205 -11.93 19.61 -3.39
CA GLU A 205 -12.43 20.93 -3.01
C GLU A 205 -12.81 21.01 -1.52
N GLU A 206 -13.39 19.95 -0.97
CA GLU A 206 -13.66 19.90 0.48
C GLU A 206 -12.36 19.87 1.29
N ALA A 207 -11.37 19.11 0.84
CA ALA A 207 -10.06 19.07 1.49
C ALA A 207 -9.32 20.43 1.45
N LYS A 208 -9.43 21.17 0.33
CA LYS A 208 -8.82 22.50 0.17
C LYS A 208 -9.43 23.56 1.09
N LYS A 209 -10.70 23.41 1.49
CA LYS A 209 -11.38 24.34 2.42
C LYS A 209 -10.92 24.20 3.86
N ILE A 210 -10.15 23.16 4.17
CA ILE A 210 -9.62 22.95 5.51
C ILE A 210 -8.43 23.85 5.70
N ASP A 211 -8.52 24.73 6.70
CA ASP A 211 -7.44 25.62 7.07
C ASP A 211 -6.19 24.79 7.44
N LYS A 212 -5.05 25.25 6.94
CA LYS A 212 -3.74 24.63 7.20
C LYS A 212 -3.00 25.33 8.35
N SER A 213 -3.74 26.04 9.22
CA SER A 213 -3.20 26.73 10.40
C SER A 213 -2.50 25.79 11.38
#